data_b43cd6657cfccf248c3614d482a167f9
#
_entry.id   b43cd6657cfccf248c3614d482a167f9
#
_cell.length_a   1.000
_cell.length_b   1.000
_cell.length_c   1.000
_cell.angle_alpha   90.00
_cell.angle_beta   90.00
_cell.angle_gamma   90.00
#
_symmetry.space_group_name_H-M   'P 1'
#
loop_
_entity.id
_entity.type
_entity.pdbx_description
1 polymer ?
#
loop_
_entity_poly.entity_id
_entity_poly.type
_entity_poly.pdbx_seq_one_letter_code
_entity_poly.pdbx_strand_id
1 'polypeptide(L)'
;MLMISADVLALSSEAAVLVRAGRIQFANSAAKAILGEGCVGSAIKSVFGVEIAEAQAASFVGDLPIGGVRYIVRVTSMEGVRAVFLTKHEESAALINDALIYSLRSCLMGLGVTTEMLRTRAEAAKDTELLAGLASVTHDYYRINRMLSNVTMIRSINDGSLFFVPRPTDLAALLAQLADTVNLISDGPRVVYSGPEELTASIDPTLAENLVLNLISNSLTHAAGCTRISLRLIEDHERVVISVNDDGCGIAPEKLHFVFDRYRHGFGIADIDHGAGLGLTAALAIANLHGGTLLLESREEVGTTVRASFSRNPVPTQPLCAAQEEPERGMRLLLTGLADCLPDRCFGERYAE
;
A
#
# COMPACT_ATOMS: atom_id res chain seq x y z
N MET A 1 -33.87 -9.08 -2.50
CA MET A 1 -33.49 -7.67 -2.29
C MET A 1 -33.29 -7.46 -0.78
N LEU A 2 -32.05 -7.56 -0.30
CA LEU A 2 -31.73 -7.37 1.13
C LEU A 2 -31.68 -5.87 1.41
N MET A 3 -32.74 -5.35 2.04
CA MET A 3 -32.68 -3.99 2.60
C MET A 3 -31.74 -4.02 3.83
N ILE A 4 -30.71 -3.18 3.83
CA ILE A 4 -29.88 -2.94 5.03
C ILE A 4 -30.79 -2.23 6.03
N SER A 5 -31.32 -2.95 7.01
CA SER A 5 -32.17 -2.40 8.06
C SER A 5 -31.40 -2.26 9.38
N ALA A 6 -31.78 -1.28 10.18
CA ALA A 6 -31.21 -1.09 11.53
C ALA A 6 -31.34 -2.36 12.40
N ASP A 7 -32.43 -3.12 12.22
CA ASP A 7 -32.71 -4.34 12.99
C ASP A 7 -31.68 -5.45 12.70
N VAL A 8 -31.25 -5.60 11.44
CA VAL A 8 -30.20 -6.58 11.06
C VAL A 8 -28.86 -6.17 11.64
N LEU A 9 -28.52 -4.87 11.59
CA LEU A 9 -27.26 -4.36 12.13
C LEU A 9 -27.24 -4.39 13.68
N ALA A 10 -28.40 -4.30 14.33
CA ALA A 10 -28.50 -4.42 15.80
C ALA A 10 -28.08 -5.80 16.31
N LEU A 11 -28.28 -6.85 15.51
CA LEU A 11 -27.93 -8.23 15.85
C LEU A 11 -26.46 -8.57 15.50
N SER A 12 -25.76 -7.69 14.81
CA SER A 12 -24.35 -7.90 14.47
C SER A 12 -23.47 -7.77 15.70
N SER A 13 -22.54 -8.71 15.87
CA SER A 13 -21.44 -8.62 16.86
C SER A 13 -20.36 -7.64 16.43
N GLU A 14 -20.27 -7.33 15.12
CA GLU A 14 -19.36 -6.34 14.58
C GLU A 14 -19.92 -4.93 14.81
N ALA A 15 -19.04 -3.97 15.13
CA ALA A 15 -19.48 -2.59 15.28
C ALA A 15 -20.01 -2.03 13.96
N ALA A 16 -21.27 -1.65 13.93
CA ALA A 16 -21.98 -1.26 12.71
C ALA A 16 -22.75 0.05 12.89
N VAL A 17 -22.67 0.89 11.86
CA VAL A 17 -23.31 2.21 11.80
C VAL A 17 -24.09 2.33 10.51
N LEU A 18 -25.29 2.90 10.55
CA LEU A 18 -26.08 3.26 9.39
C LEU A 18 -26.06 4.76 9.17
N VAL A 19 -25.70 5.17 7.97
CA VAL A 19 -25.61 6.58 7.58
C VAL A 19 -26.59 6.87 6.45
N ARG A 20 -27.34 7.95 6.59
CA ARG A 20 -28.27 8.44 5.56
C ARG A 20 -28.17 9.96 5.48
N ALA A 21 -28.15 10.50 4.28
CA ALA A 21 -27.99 11.93 4.03
C ALA A 21 -26.79 12.56 4.79
N GLY A 22 -25.65 11.83 4.85
CA GLY A 22 -24.41 12.29 5.50
C GLY A 22 -24.46 12.32 7.03
N ARG A 23 -25.51 11.76 7.68
CA ARG A 23 -25.62 11.69 9.14
C ARG A 23 -25.83 10.27 9.62
N ILE A 24 -25.27 9.95 10.79
CA ILE A 24 -25.44 8.67 11.46
C ILE A 24 -26.87 8.57 11.95
N GLN A 25 -27.62 7.61 11.42
CA GLN A 25 -29.01 7.34 11.81
C GLN A 25 -29.13 6.25 12.88
N PHE A 26 -28.18 5.31 12.86
CA PHE A 26 -28.16 4.19 13.78
C PHE A 26 -26.71 3.75 14.04
N ALA A 27 -26.45 3.31 15.27
CA ALA A 27 -25.21 2.65 15.68
C ALA A 27 -25.59 1.53 16.67
N ASN A 28 -25.06 0.31 16.44
CA ASN A 28 -25.29 -0.77 17.39
C ASN A 28 -24.44 -0.57 18.67
N SER A 29 -24.62 -1.42 19.67
CA SER A 29 -23.93 -1.32 20.96
C SER A 29 -22.41 -1.34 20.82
N ALA A 30 -21.88 -2.19 19.92
CA ALA A 30 -20.44 -2.27 19.64
C ALA A 30 -19.90 -0.98 19.01
N ALA A 31 -20.61 -0.38 18.07
CA ALA A 31 -20.22 0.90 17.46
C ALA A 31 -20.31 2.06 18.46
N LYS A 32 -21.31 2.10 19.31
CA LYS A 32 -21.42 3.11 20.38
C LYS A 32 -20.30 3.03 21.40
N ALA A 33 -19.83 1.83 21.73
CA ALA A 33 -18.67 1.63 22.59
C ALA A 33 -17.39 2.25 22.02
N ILE A 34 -17.25 2.29 20.68
CA ILE A 34 -16.10 2.84 19.96
C ILE A 34 -16.26 4.37 19.73
N LEU A 35 -17.44 4.78 19.26
CA LEU A 35 -17.70 6.14 18.79
C LEU A 35 -18.29 7.06 19.86
N GLY A 36 -18.72 6.49 21.00
CA GLY A 36 -19.45 7.17 22.06
C GLY A 36 -20.98 7.12 21.86
N GLU A 37 -21.73 7.19 22.94
CA GLU A 37 -23.20 7.13 22.93
C GLU A 37 -23.86 8.26 22.11
N GLY A 38 -23.21 9.41 22.03
CA GLY A 38 -23.71 10.59 21.29
C GLY A 38 -23.43 10.56 19.78
N CYS A 39 -22.90 9.47 19.21
CA CYS A 39 -22.53 9.41 17.79
C CYS A 39 -23.75 9.48 16.84
N VAL A 40 -24.93 9.04 17.27
CA VAL A 40 -26.16 9.09 16.46
C VAL A 40 -26.60 10.56 16.27
N GLY A 41 -26.91 10.94 15.03
CA GLY A 41 -27.23 12.31 14.62
C GLY A 41 -26.02 13.11 14.15
N SER A 42 -24.79 12.68 14.47
CA SER A 42 -23.57 13.35 14.05
C SER A 42 -23.34 13.23 12.55
N ALA A 43 -22.62 14.21 11.97
CA ALA A 43 -22.23 14.14 10.58
C ALA A 43 -21.16 13.05 10.38
N ILE A 44 -21.24 12.27 9.31
CA ILE A 44 -20.24 11.25 8.98
C ILE A 44 -18.82 11.86 8.88
N LYS A 45 -18.72 13.07 8.33
CA LYS A 45 -17.46 13.81 8.18
C LYS A 45 -16.77 14.10 9.51
N SER A 46 -17.52 14.39 10.58
CA SER A 46 -16.95 14.70 11.91
C SER A 46 -16.49 13.45 12.65
N VAL A 47 -17.01 12.26 12.31
CA VAL A 47 -16.71 11.00 12.98
C VAL A 47 -15.66 10.21 12.24
N PHE A 48 -15.74 10.15 10.91
CA PHE A 48 -14.91 9.31 10.05
C PHE A 48 -14.00 10.09 9.10
N GLY A 49 -14.04 11.42 9.12
CA GLY A 49 -13.25 12.26 8.22
C GLY A 49 -13.90 12.54 6.87
N VAL A 50 -13.26 13.44 6.12
CA VAL A 50 -13.74 13.92 4.80
C VAL A 50 -13.66 12.81 3.77
N GLU A 51 -12.60 12.02 3.81
CA GLU A 51 -12.31 10.97 2.83
C GLU A 51 -13.43 9.93 2.75
N ILE A 52 -13.97 9.51 3.90
CA ILE A 52 -15.12 8.58 3.95
C ILE A 52 -16.44 9.28 3.59
N ALA A 53 -16.57 10.55 3.94
CA ALA A 53 -17.79 11.30 3.63
C ALA A 53 -17.95 11.52 2.11
N GLU A 54 -16.85 11.75 1.38
CA GLU A 54 -16.82 12.11 -0.03
C GLU A 54 -16.58 10.91 -0.97
N ALA A 55 -16.29 9.72 -0.44
CA ALA A 55 -16.12 8.51 -1.25
C ALA A 55 -17.38 8.23 -2.09
N GLN A 56 -17.18 8.06 -3.40
CA GLN A 56 -18.27 7.88 -4.37
C GLN A 56 -18.53 6.41 -4.72
N ALA A 57 -17.64 5.50 -4.37
CA ALA A 57 -17.78 4.08 -4.65
C ALA A 57 -18.93 3.46 -3.85
N ALA A 58 -19.58 2.45 -4.45
CA ALA A 58 -20.63 1.67 -3.79
C ALA A 58 -20.10 0.88 -2.58
N SER A 59 -18.83 0.49 -2.62
CA SER A 59 -18.14 -0.17 -1.51
C SER A 59 -16.67 0.30 -1.47
N PHE A 60 -16.17 0.54 -0.26
CA PHE A 60 -14.75 0.86 -0.05
C PHE A 60 -14.31 0.41 1.34
N VAL A 61 -12.99 0.32 1.51
CA VAL A 61 -12.34 -0.04 2.77
C VAL A 61 -11.23 0.96 3.06
N GLY A 62 -11.09 1.35 4.32
CA GLY A 62 -10.04 2.25 4.78
C GLY A 62 -9.58 1.91 6.18
N ASP A 63 -8.43 2.42 6.59
CA ASP A 63 -7.92 2.32 7.96
C ASP A 63 -7.88 3.70 8.59
N LEU A 64 -8.60 3.87 9.70
CA LEU A 64 -8.78 5.16 10.36
C LEU A 64 -8.44 5.10 11.85
N PRO A 65 -7.79 6.14 12.39
CA PRO A 65 -7.63 6.31 13.82
C PRO A 65 -8.92 6.86 14.43
N ILE A 66 -9.48 6.16 15.41
CA ILE A 66 -10.64 6.58 16.20
C ILE A 66 -10.27 6.48 17.68
N GLY A 67 -10.26 7.61 18.39
CA GLY A 67 -9.92 7.64 19.81
C GLY A 67 -8.50 7.11 20.15
N GLY A 68 -7.54 7.25 19.23
CA GLY A 68 -6.18 6.75 19.40
C GLY A 68 -5.99 5.26 19.10
N VAL A 69 -7.05 4.56 18.71
CA VAL A 69 -7.02 3.15 18.26
C VAL A 69 -7.32 3.12 16.77
N ARG A 70 -6.61 2.28 16.01
CA ARG A 70 -6.85 2.12 14.59
C ARG A 70 -7.96 1.10 14.33
N TYR A 71 -8.82 1.43 13.37
CA TYR A 71 -9.94 0.59 12.94
C TYR A 71 -9.95 0.46 11.43
N ILE A 72 -10.14 -0.75 10.95
CA ILE A 72 -10.51 -0.99 9.55
C ILE A 72 -11.99 -0.63 9.40
N VAL A 73 -12.26 0.29 8.50
CA VAL A 73 -13.59 0.80 8.21
C VAL A 73 -14.02 0.27 6.84
N ARG A 74 -15.10 -0.50 6.82
CA ARG A 74 -15.73 -0.99 5.59
C ARG A 74 -17.03 -0.22 5.38
N VAL A 75 -17.21 0.30 4.18
CA VAL A 75 -18.45 1.01 3.83
C VAL A 75 -19.10 0.33 2.63
N THR A 76 -20.39 0.09 2.73
CA THR A 76 -21.22 -0.39 1.62
C THR A 76 -22.39 0.56 1.45
N SER A 77 -22.58 1.06 0.23
CA SER A 77 -23.63 2.02 -0.12
C SER A 77 -24.67 1.37 -1.01
N MET A 78 -25.94 1.48 -0.63
CA MET A 78 -27.10 1.05 -1.42
C MET A 78 -28.22 2.07 -1.28
N GLU A 79 -28.79 2.53 -2.40
CA GLU A 79 -29.98 3.40 -2.44
C GLU A 79 -29.90 4.65 -1.53
N GLY A 80 -28.72 5.28 -1.45
CA GLY A 80 -28.51 6.47 -0.62
C GLY A 80 -28.32 6.20 0.89
N VAL A 81 -28.24 4.94 1.28
CA VAL A 81 -27.91 4.48 2.63
C VAL A 81 -26.51 3.86 2.63
N ARG A 82 -25.71 4.20 3.62
CA ARG A 82 -24.37 3.62 3.83
C ARG A 82 -24.35 2.81 5.11
N ALA A 83 -23.93 1.56 5.03
CA ALA A 83 -23.56 0.76 6.20
C ALA A 83 -22.05 0.87 6.39
N VAL A 84 -21.65 1.25 7.59
CA VAL A 84 -20.25 1.39 7.99
C VAL A 84 -19.95 0.36 9.07
N PHE A 85 -18.99 -0.52 8.83
CA PHE A 85 -18.54 -1.52 9.76
C PHE A 85 -17.15 -1.15 10.27
N LEU A 86 -16.93 -1.34 11.56
CA LEU A 86 -15.67 -1.03 12.24
C LEU A 86 -15.10 -2.30 12.85
N THR A 87 -13.91 -2.65 12.47
CA THR A 87 -13.18 -3.75 13.07
C THR A 87 -11.86 -3.21 13.63
N LYS A 88 -11.59 -3.49 14.92
CA LYS A 88 -10.32 -3.07 15.52
C LYS A 88 -9.15 -3.66 14.73
N HIS A 89 -8.20 -2.79 14.39
CA HIS A 89 -6.94 -3.23 13.83
C HIS A 89 -6.14 -3.93 14.93
N GLU A 90 -6.05 -5.25 14.89
CA GLU A 90 -5.19 -6.01 15.81
C GLU A 90 -3.79 -6.04 15.20
N GLU A 91 -2.81 -5.48 15.91
CA GLU A 91 -1.40 -5.62 15.55
C GLU A 91 -1.04 -7.11 15.62
N SER A 92 -0.82 -7.72 14.47
CA SER A 92 -0.34 -9.10 14.40
C SER A 92 1.06 -9.16 14.98
N ALA A 93 1.22 -9.86 16.10
CA ALA A 93 2.53 -10.12 16.67
C ALA A 93 3.38 -10.85 15.62
N ALA A 94 4.39 -10.18 15.09
CA ALA A 94 5.23 -10.70 14.02
C ALA A 94 5.97 -11.95 14.51
N LEU A 95 5.56 -13.11 14.02
CA LEU A 95 6.20 -14.42 14.29
C LEU A 95 7.61 -14.54 13.68
N ILE A 96 8.08 -13.54 12.97
CA ILE A 96 9.39 -13.54 12.33
C ILE A 96 10.39 -12.85 13.26
N ASN A 97 11.30 -13.62 13.81
CA ASN A 97 12.38 -13.14 14.65
C ASN A 97 13.42 -12.35 13.83
N ASP A 98 14.00 -11.27 14.38
CA ASP A 98 15.08 -10.46 13.76
C ASP A 98 16.23 -11.31 13.28
N ALA A 99 16.61 -12.32 14.06
CA ALA A 99 17.66 -13.26 13.69
C ALA A 99 17.36 -14.00 12.39
N LEU A 100 16.09 -14.35 12.13
CA LEU A 100 15.70 -15.01 10.89
C LEU A 100 15.77 -14.05 9.70
N ILE A 101 15.27 -12.82 9.87
CA ILE A 101 15.35 -11.79 8.83
C ILE A 101 16.81 -11.49 8.47
N TYR A 102 17.66 -11.32 9.48
CA TYR A 102 19.08 -11.10 9.27
C TYR A 102 19.76 -12.27 8.55
N SER A 103 19.43 -13.50 8.96
CA SER A 103 19.95 -14.72 8.33
C SER A 103 19.54 -14.81 6.86
N LEU A 104 18.26 -14.54 6.54
CA LEU A 104 17.77 -14.54 5.17
C LEU A 104 18.42 -13.47 4.31
N ARG A 105 18.61 -12.25 4.84
CA ARG A 105 19.34 -11.18 4.13
C ARG A 105 20.78 -11.57 3.85
N SER A 106 21.47 -12.18 4.82
CA SER A 106 22.84 -12.67 4.63
C SER A 106 22.93 -13.72 3.52
N CYS A 107 21.97 -14.66 3.49
CA CYS A 107 21.87 -15.65 2.40
C CYS A 107 21.62 -15.00 1.04
N LEU A 108 20.71 -14.01 0.99
CA LEU A 108 20.41 -13.28 -0.24
C LEU A 108 21.64 -12.49 -0.74
N MET A 109 22.39 -11.82 0.14
CA MET A 109 23.61 -11.15 -0.26
C MET A 109 24.61 -12.14 -0.87
N GLY A 110 24.78 -13.32 -0.27
CA GLY A 110 25.62 -14.38 -0.84
C GLY A 110 25.17 -14.83 -2.23
N LEU A 111 23.86 -14.99 -2.43
CA LEU A 111 23.27 -15.30 -3.72
C LEU A 111 23.55 -14.19 -4.75
N GLY A 112 23.32 -12.92 -4.39
CA GLY A 112 23.55 -11.78 -5.26
C GLY A 112 25.00 -11.70 -5.74
N VAL A 113 25.96 -11.82 -4.82
CA VAL A 113 27.39 -11.82 -5.16
C VAL A 113 27.75 -12.99 -6.08
N THR A 114 27.25 -14.20 -5.78
CA THR A 114 27.54 -15.39 -6.61
C THR A 114 26.93 -15.25 -8.01
N THR A 115 25.71 -14.76 -8.11
CA THR A 115 25.04 -14.52 -9.39
C THR A 115 25.80 -13.51 -10.23
N GLU A 116 26.29 -12.42 -9.64
CA GLU A 116 27.07 -11.39 -10.33
C GLU A 116 28.44 -11.91 -10.81
N MET A 117 29.11 -12.74 -10.00
CA MET A 117 30.34 -13.42 -10.43
C MET A 117 30.11 -14.35 -11.62
N LEU A 118 29.02 -15.13 -11.60
CA LEU A 118 28.65 -16.02 -12.71
C LEU A 118 28.29 -15.22 -13.95
N ARG A 119 27.55 -14.12 -13.81
CA ARG A 119 27.20 -13.21 -14.91
C ARG A 119 28.46 -12.68 -15.61
N THR A 120 29.41 -12.15 -14.84
CA THR A 120 30.69 -11.66 -15.41
C THR A 120 31.42 -12.74 -16.25
N ARG A 121 31.38 -14.00 -15.81
CA ARG A 121 31.97 -15.11 -16.55
C ARG A 121 31.16 -15.47 -17.80
N ALA A 122 29.84 -15.50 -17.71
CA ALA A 122 28.95 -15.78 -18.82
C ALA A 122 29.06 -14.70 -19.92
N GLU A 123 29.15 -13.42 -19.56
CA GLU A 123 29.41 -12.30 -20.48
C GLU A 123 30.75 -12.47 -21.21
N ALA A 124 31.80 -12.79 -20.48
CA ALA A 124 33.13 -13.04 -21.07
C ALA A 124 33.14 -14.24 -22.03
N ALA A 125 32.35 -15.28 -21.73
CA ALA A 125 32.17 -16.47 -22.56
C ALA A 125 31.15 -16.26 -23.68
N LYS A 126 30.37 -15.16 -23.68
CA LYS A 126 29.21 -14.92 -24.58
C LYS A 126 28.17 -16.02 -24.52
N ASP A 127 27.97 -16.60 -23.34
CA ASP A 127 27.01 -17.68 -23.10
C ASP A 127 25.60 -17.08 -22.85
N THR A 128 24.83 -16.97 -23.91
CA THR A 128 23.49 -16.37 -23.86
C THR A 128 22.47 -17.20 -23.10
N GLU A 129 22.63 -18.55 -23.08
CA GLU A 129 21.74 -19.43 -22.35
C GLU A 129 21.96 -19.27 -20.83
N LEU A 130 23.23 -19.26 -20.39
CA LEU A 130 23.57 -19.04 -19.01
C LEU A 130 23.14 -17.62 -18.55
N LEU A 131 23.32 -16.60 -19.39
CA LEU A 131 22.87 -15.24 -19.08
C LEU A 131 21.33 -15.16 -18.89
N ALA A 132 20.55 -15.85 -19.71
CA ALA A 132 19.10 -15.91 -19.54
C ALA A 132 18.72 -16.61 -18.23
N GLY A 133 19.38 -17.74 -17.89
CA GLY A 133 19.15 -18.42 -16.61
C GLY A 133 19.52 -17.55 -15.41
N LEU A 134 20.61 -16.78 -15.49
CA LEU A 134 21.02 -15.86 -14.44
C LEU A 134 20.07 -14.67 -14.29
N ALA A 135 19.42 -14.21 -15.37
CA ALA A 135 18.39 -13.18 -15.31
C ALA A 135 17.20 -13.65 -14.48
N SER A 136 16.75 -14.90 -14.66
CA SER A 136 15.66 -15.50 -13.86
C SER A 136 16.05 -15.62 -12.38
N VAL A 137 17.26 -16.06 -12.06
CA VAL A 137 17.75 -16.11 -10.67
C VAL A 137 17.82 -14.73 -10.05
N THR A 138 18.26 -13.73 -10.82
CA THR A 138 18.29 -12.32 -10.36
C THR A 138 16.89 -11.78 -10.11
N HIS A 139 15.94 -12.12 -10.96
CA HIS A 139 14.53 -11.76 -10.77
C HIS A 139 14.00 -12.31 -9.44
N ASP A 140 14.17 -13.61 -9.17
CA ASP A 140 13.75 -14.22 -7.90
C ASP A 140 14.46 -13.60 -6.69
N TYR A 141 15.73 -13.25 -6.82
CA TYR A 141 16.47 -12.51 -5.80
C TYR A 141 15.77 -11.19 -5.46
N TYR A 142 15.40 -10.37 -6.45
CA TYR A 142 14.70 -9.11 -6.23
C TYR A 142 13.29 -9.30 -5.63
N ARG A 143 12.56 -10.34 -6.04
CA ARG A 143 11.25 -10.68 -5.45
C ARG A 143 11.37 -11.01 -3.95
N ILE A 144 12.32 -11.85 -3.57
CA ILE A 144 12.54 -12.20 -2.16
C ILE A 144 13.00 -10.96 -1.38
N ASN A 145 13.91 -10.16 -1.95
CA ASN A 145 14.38 -8.92 -1.34
C ASN A 145 13.22 -7.94 -1.08
N ARG A 146 12.31 -7.78 -2.04
CA ARG A 146 11.09 -6.99 -1.88
C ARG A 146 10.24 -7.47 -0.71
N MET A 147 9.98 -8.78 -0.60
CA MET A 147 9.22 -9.36 0.50
C MET A 147 9.87 -9.05 1.85
N LEU A 148 11.17 -9.28 1.98
CA LEU A 148 11.92 -9.01 3.21
C LEU A 148 11.93 -7.51 3.56
N SER A 149 12.11 -6.64 2.58
CA SER A 149 12.09 -5.19 2.77
C SER A 149 10.73 -4.71 3.27
N ASN A 150 9.64 -5.18 2.68
CA ASN A 150 8.30 -4.84 3.12
C ASN A 150 8.02 -5.34 4.55
N VAL A 151 8.37 -6.60 4.88
CA VAL A 151 8.22 -7.16 6.23
C VAL A 151 9.01 -6.35 7.26
N THR A 152 10.28 -6.08 6.95
CA THR A 152 11.16 -5.32 7.87
C THR A 152 10.64 -3.90 8.08
N MET A 153 10.23 -3.24 6.99
CA MET A 153 9.69 -1.88 7.06
C MET A 153 8.41 -1.81 7.90
N ILE A 154 7.44 -2.68 7.64
CA ILE A 154 6.19 -2.75 8.42
C ILE A 154 6.50 -2.96 9.90
N ARG A 155 7.40 -3.89 10.20
CA ARG A 155 7.81 -4.18 11.58
C ARG A 155 8.48 -2.96 12.23
N SER A 156 9.47 -2.36 11.56
CA SER A 156 10.20 -1.20 12.09
C SER A 156 9.30 0.02 12.32
N ILE A 157 8.23 0.16 11.53
CA ILE A 157 7.20 1.17 11.77
C ILE A 157 6.40 0.83 13.02
N ASN A 158 5.94 -0.43 13.18
CA ASN A 158 5.08 -0.84 14.28
C ASN A 158 5.79 -0.81 15.63
N ASP A 159 7.05 -1.19 15.68
CA ASP A 159 7.87 -1.16 16.92
C ASP A 159 8.54 0.19 17.17
N GLY A 160 8.35 1.17 16.29
CA GLY A 160 8.90 2.52 16.40
C GLY A 160 10.41 2.60 16.21
N SER A 161 11.04 1.57 15.62
CA SER A 161 12.49 1.53 15.36
C SER A 161 12.86 2.17 14.02
N LEU A 162 11.89 2.46 13.14
CA LEU A 162 12.16 3.10 11.86
C LEU A 162 12.59 4.55 12.04
N PHE A 163 13.68 4.92 11.39
CA PHE A 163 14.14 6.29 11.33
C PHE A 163 13.31 7.08 10.30
N PHE A 164 12.38 7.90 10.79
CA PHE A 164 11.48 8.69 9.96
C PHE A 164 11.94 10.15 9.96
N VAL A 165 12.43 10.62 8.82
CA VAL A 165 12.96 11.97 8.65
C VAL A 165 12.24 12.69 7.51
N PRO A 166 11.07 13.27 7.77
CA PRO A 166 10.39 14.09 6.78
C PRO A 166 11.22 15.33 6.47
N ARG A 167 11.32 15.66 5.19
CA ARG A 167 12.02 16.84 4.68
C ARG A 167 11.24 17.51 3.58
N PRO A 168 11.40 18.82 3.35
CA PRO A 168 10.79 19.51 2.22
C PRO A 168 11.19 18.81 0.92
N THR A 169 10.21 18.26 0.20
CA THR A 169 10.41 17.48 -1.02
C THR A 169 9.39 17.92 -2.05
N ASP A 170 9.84 18.17 -3.27
CA ASP A 170 8.94 18.38 -4.41
C ASP A 170 8.34 17.05 -4.83
N LEU A 171 7.12 16.80 -4.36
CA LEU A 171 6.34 15.59 -4.65
C LEU A 171 5.93 15.52 -6.12
N ALA A 172 5.68 16.65 -6.78
CA ALA A 172 5.27 16.67 -8.16
C ALA A 172 6.41 16.15 -9.05
N ALA A 173 7.61 16.70 -8.86
CA ALA A 173 8.80 16.24 -9.59
C ALA A 173 9.13 14.76 -9.30
N LEU A 174 9.07 14.35 -8.02
CA LEU A 174 9.33 12.96 -7.61
C LEU A 174 8.38 11.98 -8.28
N LEU A 175 7.08 12.25 -8.28
CA LEU A 175 6.08 11.36 -8.85
C LEU A 175 6.12 11.33 -10.38
N ALA A 176 6.38 12.47 -11.02
CA ALA A 176 6.56 12.55 -12.46
C ALA A 176 7.78 11.72 -12.91
N GLN A 177 8.93 11.90 -12.25
CA GLN A 177 10.14 11.15 -12.52
C GLN A 177 9.93 9.64 -12.30
N LEU A 178 9.22 9.27 -11.24
CA LEU A 178 8.91 7.86 -10.96
C LEU A 178 8.05 7.25 -12.08
N ALA A 179 7.01 7.96 -12.53
CA ALA A 179 6.16 7.51 -13.62
C ALA A 179 6.95 7.30 -14.92
N ASP A 180 7.82 8.27 -15.28
CA ASP A 180 8.65 8.17 -16.46
C ASP A 180 9.63 6.99 -16.37
N THR A 181 10.25 6.77 -15.22
CA THR A 181 11.20 5.69 -15.03
C THR A 181 10.52 4.31 -15.08
N VAL A 182 9.32 4.17 -14.48
CA VAL A 182 8.53 2.94 -14.61
C VAL A 182 8.18 2.64 -16.06
N ASN A 183 7.80 3.67 -16.84
CA ASN A 183 7.50 3.53 -18.26
C ASN A 183 8.71 3.14 -19.12
N LEU A 184 9.94 3.42 -18.67
CA LEU A 184 11.16 3.01 -19.37
C LEU A 184 11.48 1.52 -19.18
N ILE A 185 11.15 0.95 -18.02
CA ILE A 185 11.53 -0.43 -17.67
C ILE A 185 10.38 -1.43 -17.84
N SER A 186 9.12 -0.97 -17.84
CA SER A 186 7.93 -1.82 -17.94
C SER A 186 7.34 -1.74 -19.34
N ASP A 187 7.06 -2.89 -19.95
CA ASP A 187 6.26 -2.99 -21.19
C ASP A 187 4.75 -3.08 -20.88
N GLY A 188 4.37 -2.95 -19.64
CA GLY A 188 2.99 -3.02 -19.17
C GLY A 188 2.17 -1.76 -19.46
N PRO A 189 1.02 -1.61 -18.78
CA PRO A 189 0.19 -0.42 -18.84
C PRO A 189 0.99 0.86 -18.56
N ARG A 190 0.72 1.89 -19.35
CA ARG A 190 1.43 3.16 -19.21
C ARG A 190 1.03 3.88 -17.93
N VAL A 191 2.02 4.27 -17.13
CA VAL A 191 1.84 5.12 -15.95
C VAL A 191 1.85 6.59 -16.38
N VAL A 192 0.79 7.34 -16.05
CA VAL A 192 0.64 8.74 -16.43
C VAL A 192 0.46 9.59 -15.18
N TYR A 193 1.41 10.47 -14.95
CA TYR A 193 1.32 11.47 -13.88
C TYR A 193 0.32 12.58 -14.25
N SER A 194 -0.46 13.02 -13.27
CA SER A 194 -1.33 14.20 -13.38
C SER A 194 -1.43 14.90 -12.03
N GLY A 195 -1.20 16.20 -12.02
CA GLY A 195 -1.22 17.00 -10.80
C GLY A 195 -0.61 18.38 -11.05
N PRO A 196 -0.32 19.14 -9.98
CA PRO A 196 0.38 20.41 -10.09
C PRO A 196 1.79 20.21 -10.68
N GLU A 197 2.33 21.27 -11.28
CA GLU A 197 3.72 21.28 -11.80
C GLU A 197 4.74 21.25 -10.66
N GLU A 198 4.43 21.92 -9.53
CA GLU A 198 5.26 21.97 -8.33
C GLU A 198 4.37 21.79 -7.09
N LEU A 199 4.77 20.92 -6.18
CA LEU A 199 4.13 20.78 -4.88
C LEU A 199 5.13 20.26 -3.85
N THR A 200 5.55 21.17 -2.97
CA THR A 200 6.45 20.83 -1.87
C THR A 200 5.67 20.43 -0.62
N ALA A 201 6.01 19.28 -0.07
CA ALA A 201 5.50 18.80 1.21
C ALA A 201 6.63 18.25 2.08
N SER A 202 6.44 18.29 3.41
CA SER A 202 7.36 17.66 4.35
C SER A 202 7.08 16.17 4.41
N ILE A 203 7.88 15.38 3.72
CA ILE A 203 7.73 13.91 3.63
C ILE A 203 9.08 13.22 3.68
N ASP A 204 9.08 11.93 3.97
CA ASP A 204 10.22 11.06 3.70
C ASP A 204 10.13 10.57 2.25
N PRO A 205 11.01 11.04 1.34
CA PRO A 205 10.89 10.74 -0.08
C PRO A 205 11.08 9.25 -0.37
N THR A 206 11.98 8.57 0.34
CA THR A 206 12.24 7.14 0.14
C THR A 206 11.02 6.29 0.50
N LEU A 207 10.35 6.63 1.60
CA LEU A 207 9.12 5.94 1.99
C LEU A 207 7.96 6.27 1.03
N ALA A 208 7.88 7.51 0.55
CA ALA A 208 6.88 7.90 -0.44
C ALA A 208 7.06 7.16 -1.77
N GLU A 209 8.30 7.04 -2.26
CA GLU A 209 8.63 6.22 -3.44
C GLU A 209 8.24 4.75 -3.24
N ASN A 210 8.59 4.16 -2.10
CA ASN A 210 8.20 2.79 -1.76
C ASN A 210 6.69 2.59 -1.74
N LEU A 211 5.94 3.52 -1.17
CA LEU A 211 4.48 3.48 -1.19
C LEU A 211 3.96 3.46 -2.62
N VAL A 212 4.38 4.41 -3.45
CA VAL A 212 3.90 4.53 -4.84
C VAL A 212 4.28 3.31 -5.67
N LEU A 213 5.51 2.79 -5.54
CA LEU A 213 5.93 1.57 -6.21
C LEU A 213 5.10 0.35 -5.80
N ASN A 214 4.75 0.21 -4.52
CA ASN A 214 3.86 -0.85 -4.07
C ASN A 214 2.46 -0.73 -4.69
N LEU A 215 1.91 0.48 -4.83
CA LEU A 215 0.61 0.70 -5.46
C LEU A 215 0.65 0.44 -6.97
N ILE A 216 1.66 0.95 -7.68
CA ILE A 216 1.84 0.71 -9.11
C ILE A 216 2.05 -0.78 -9.39
N SER A 217 2.89 -1.46 -8.61
CA SER A 217 3.12 -2.91 -8.74
C SER A 217 1.84 -3.72 -8.55
N ASN A 218 0.98 -3.34 -7.61
CA ASN A 218 -0.31 -3.99 -7.43
C ASN A 218 -1.20 -3.84 -8.69
N SER A 219 -1.26 -2.65 -9.29
CA SER A 219 -2.00 -2.43 -10.53
C SER A 219 -1.40 -3.22 -11.69
N LEU A 220 -0.07 -3.24 -11.86
CA LEU A 220 0.60 -4.00 -12.92
C LEU A 220 0.40 -5.52 -12.80
N THR A 221 0.32 -6.03 -11.56
CA THR A 221 0.21 -7.48 -11.29
C THR A 221 -1.23 -7.97 -11.32
N HIS A 222 -2.18 -7.20 -10.79
CA HIS A 222 -3.52 -7.69 -10.49
C HIS A 222 -4.62 -7.08 -11.37
N ALA A 223 -4.37 -5.95 -12.03
CA ALA A 223 -5.37 -5.29 -12.86
C ALA A 223 -5.40 -5.90 -14.28
N ALA A 224 -5.93 -7.12 -14.42
CA ALA A 224 -6.05 -7.77 -15.72
C ALA A 224 -6.81 -6.87 -16.72
N GLY A 225 -6.29 -6.76 -17.95
CA GLY A 225 -6.85 -5.90 -18.99
C GLY A 225 -6.56 -4.41 -18.81
N CYS A 226 -5.78 -4.03 -17.80
CA CYS A 226 -5.37 -2.65 -17.60
C CYS A 226 -4.58 -2.12 -18.79
N THR A 227 -4.91 -0.93 -19.26
CA THR A 227 -4.20 -0.24 -20.34
C THR A 227 -3.47 1.00 -19.87
N ARG A 228 -3.91 1.56 -18.73
CA ARG A 228 -3.39 2.80 -18.18
C ARG A 228 -3.47 2.83 -16.68
N ILE A 229 -2.38 3.28 -16.05
CA ILE A 229 -2.32 3.59 -14.62
C ILE A 229 -2.19 5.11 -14.47
N SER A 230 -3.16 5.74 -13.81
CA SER A 230 -3.15 7.17 -13.54
C SER A 230 -2.58 7.45 -12.16
N LEU A 231 -1.41 8.06 -12.09
CA LEU A 231 -0.78 8.55 -10.87
C LEU A 231 -1.14 10.01 -10.68
N ARG A 232 -1.97 10.31 -9.69
CA ARG A 232 -2.47 11.67 -9.46
C ARG A 232 -2.01 12.21 -8.12
N LEU A 233 -1.55 13.48 -8.13
CA LEU A 233 -1.25 14.26 -6.93
C LEU A 233 -2.32 15.33 -6.73
N ILE A 234 -2.91 15.35 -5.53
CA ILE A 234 -3.99 16.28 -5.18
C ILE A 234 -3.55 17.04 -3.92
N GLU A 235 -3.66 18.35 -3.97
CA GLU A 235 -3.42 19.23 -2.82
C GLU A 235 -4.73 19.49 -2.09
N ASP A 236 -4.74 19.24 -0.78
CA ASP A 236 -5.77 19.67 0.15
C ASP A 236 -5.13 20.56 1.25
N HIS A 237 -5.91 21.41 1.89
CA HIS A 237 -5.41 22.45 2.82
C HIS A 237 -4.48 21.92 3.91
N GLU A 238 -4.74 20.72 4.44
CA GLU A 238 -3.96 20.12 5.53
C GLU A 238 -3.19 18.86 5.10
N ARG A 239 -3.46 18.35 3.90
CA ARG A 239 -2.95 17.06 3.42
C ARG A 239 -2.55 17.12 1.96
N VAL A 240 -1.69 16.21 1.59
CA VAL A 240 -1.46 15.87 0.18
C VAL A 240 -1.97 14.45 -0.04
N VAL A 241 -2.60 14.20 -1.18
CA VAL A 241 -3.16 12.90 -1.53
C VAL A 241 -2.50 12.40 -2.81
N ILE A 242 -1.89 11.22 -2.72
CA ILE A 242 -1.38 10.48 -3.87
C ILE A 242 -2.43 9.42 -4.23
N SER A 243 -2.90 9.43 -5.47
CA SER A 243 -3.89 8.48 -5.96
C SER A 243 -3.32 7.68 -7.11
N VAL A 244 -3.38 6.37 -7.01
CA VAL A 244 -3.06 5.43 -8.10
C VAL A 244 -4.37 4.79 -8.54
N ASN A 245 -4.72 4.96 -9.81
CA ASN A 245 -5.93 4.41 -10.41
C ASN A 245 -5.56 3.58 -11.64
N ASP A 246 -6.02 2.36 -11.69
CA ASP A 246 -5.97 1.50 -12.88
C ASP A 246 -7.36 1.36 -13.52
N ASP A 247 -7.37 1.10 -14.82
CA ASP A 247 -8.56 0.81 -15.62
C ASP A 247 -8.75 -0.70 -15.88
N GLY A 248 -8.27 -1.54 -14.94
CA GLY A 248 -8.29 -2.98 -15.07
C GLY A 248 -9.61 -3.63 -14.65
N CYS A 249 -9.55 -4.94 -14.38
CA CYS A 249 -10.74 -5.75 -14.05
C CYS A 249 -11.45 -5.36 -12.74
N GLY A 250 -10.82 -4.53 -11.89
CA GLY A 250 -11.35 -4.21 -10.57
C GLY A 250 -11.43 -5.39 -9.62
N ILE A 251 -12.06 -5.17 -8.48
CA ILE A 251 -12.20 -6.15 -7.39
C ILE A 251 -13.70 -6.28 -7.07
N ALA A 252 -14.20 -7.52 -7.08
CA ALA A 252 -15.57 -7.80 -6.68
C ALA A 252 -15.83 -7.41 -5.21
N PRO A 253 -17.01 -6.87 -4.88
CA PRO A 253 -17.32 -6.38 -3.52
C PRO A 253 -17.09 -7.43 -2.42
N GLU A 254 -17.35 -8.71 -2.73
CA GLU A 254 -17.15 -9.84 -1.80
C GLU A 254 -15.68 -10.08 -1.47
N LYS A 255 -14.78 -9.72 -2.40
CA LYS A 255 -13.32 -9.88 -2.23
C LYS A 255 -12.66 -8.64 -1.61
N LEU A 256 -13.31 -7.48 -1.68
CA LEU A 256 -12.72 -6.21 -1.26
C LEU A 256 -12.32 -6.22 0.23
N HIS A 257 -13.10 -6.86 1.08
CA HIS A 257 -12.79 -6.97 2.50
C HIS A 257 -11.58 -7.89 2.77
N PHE A 258 -11.35 -8.94 1.95
CA PHE A 258 -10.19 -9.83 2.09
C PHE A 258 -8.88 -9.15 1.74
N VAL A 259 -8.90 -8.11 0.90
CA VAL A 259 -7.68 -7.36 0.54
C VAL A 259 -7.03 -6.74 1.76
N PHE A 260 -7.84 -6.27 2.74
CA PHE A 260 -7.34 -5.74 4.01
C PHE A 260 -7.34 -6.79 5.14
N ASP A 261 -8.13 -7.86 5.08
CA ASP A 261 -8.13 -8.92 6.08
C ASP A 261 -6.84 -9.77 6.05
N ARG A 262 -6.22 -9.95 4.90
CA ARG A 262 -4.85 -10.49 4.79
C ARG A 262 -3.84 -9.70 5.62
N TYR A 263 -4.05 -8.42 5.74
CA TYR A 263 -3.30 -7.54 6.62
C TYR A 263 -3.48 -7.87 8.10
N ARG A 264 -4.66 -8.31 8.53
CA ARG A 264 -5.02 -8.55 9.95
C ARG A 264 -4.46 -9.84 10.54
N HIS A 265 -4.38 -10.90 9.76
CA HIS A 265 -4.19 -12.26 10.30
C HIS A 265 -2.75 -12.79 10.20
N GLY A 266 -1.79 -11.97 9.75
CA GLY A 266 -0.42 -12.42 9.57
C GLY A 266 -0.29 -13.49 8.47
N PHE A 267 0.94 -13.85 8.16
CA PHE A 267 1.26 -14.82 7.11
C PHE A 267 0.67 -16.21 7.37
N GLY A 268 -0.33 -16.59 6.58
CA GLY A 268 -0.66 -17.99 6.37
C GLY A 268 0.20 -18.54 5.22
N ILE A 269 0.89 -19.66 5.44
CA ILE A 269 1.76 -20.34 4.47
C ILE A 269 1.02 -20.69 3.16
N ALA A 270 -0.31 -20.70 3.15
CA ALA A 270 -1.14 -21.06 2.00
C ALA A 270 -1.30 -19.94 0.94
N ASP A 271 -0.84 -18.71 1.19
CA ASP A 271 -1.12 -17.53 0.36
C ASP A 271 0.07 -17.07 -0.51
N ILE A 272 1.12 -17.88 -0.63
CA ILE A 272 2.39 -17.50 -1.28
C ILE A 272 2.27 -17.39 -2.80
N ASP A 273 1.25 -17.99 -3.41
CA ASP A 273 1.15 -18.11 -4.87
C ASP A 273 0.86 -16.82 -5.65
N HIS A 274 0.47 -15.71 -4.99
CA HIS A 274 0.06 -14.48 -5.70
C HIS A 274 0.64 -13.20 -5.09
N GLY A 275 1.90 -13.19 -4.72
CA GLY A 275 2.54 -12.06 -4.04
C GLY A 275 1.96 -11.88 -2.62
N ALA A 276 2.79 -11.87 -1.60
CA ALA A 276 2.41 -12.03 -0.19
C ALA A 276 1.44 -10.96 0.40
N GLY A 277 0.74 -10.16 -0.41
CA GLY A 277 -0.18 -9.12 0.06
C GLY A 277 0.49 -7.99 0.86
N LEU A 278 1.82 -8.00 0.94
CA LEU A 278 2.61 -7.10 1.77
C LEU A 278 2.68 -5.68 1.22
N GLY A 279 2.52 -5.51 -0.10
CA GLY A 279 2.68 -4.20 -0.74
C GLY A 279 1.66 -3.17 -0.24
N LEU A 280 0.38 -3.57 -0.16
CA LEU A 280 -0.68 -2.68 0.34
C LEU A 280 -0.54 -2.43 1.85
N THR A 281 -0.11 -3.45 2.61
CA THR A 281 0.21 -3.35 4.02
C THR A 281 1.35 -2.35 4.27
N ALA A 282 2.43 -2.44 3.49
CA ALA A 282 3.54 -1.52 3.55
C ALA A 282 3.11 -0.09 3.20
N ALA A 283 2.32 0.07 2.13
CA ALA A 283 1.79 1.37 1.73
C ALA A 283 0.92 1.99 2.84
N LEU A 284 0.08 1.20 3.50
CA LEU A 284 -0.73 1.65 4.63
C LEU A 284 0.14 2.08 5.82
N ALA A 285 1.13 1.27 6.19
CA ALA A 285 2.05 1.59 7.29
C ALA A 285 2.81 2.91 7.03
N ILE A 286 3.27 3.13 5.79
CA ILE A 286 3.92 4.36 5.36
C ILE A 286 2.96 5.56 5.45
N ALA A 287 1.73 5.43 4.94
CA ALA A 287 0.73 6.49 5.00
C ALA A 287 0.43 6.88 6.46
N ASN A 288 0.29 5.90 7.34
CA ASN A 288 0.06 6.10 8.76
C ASN A 288 1.23 6.82 9.44
N LEU A 289 2.46 6.45 9.11
CA LEU A 289 3.67 7.08 9.64
C LEU A 289 3.74 8.58 9.25
N HIS A 290 3.26 8.94 8.06
CA HIS A 290 3.11 10.32 7.61
C HIS A 290 1.87 11.04 8.17
N GLY A 291 1.17 10.44 9.14
CA GLY A 291 -0.04 11.03 9.76
C GLY A 291 -1.25 11.03 8.84
N GLY A 292 -1.24 10.20 7.83
CA GLY A 292 -2.31 10.05 6.85
C GLY A 292 -3.05 8.71 6.93
N THR A 293 -3.73 8.36 5.84
CA THR A 293 -4.55 7.15 5.71
C THR A 293 -4.42 6.55 4.32
N LEU A 294 -4.84 5.30 4.16
CA LEU A 294 -4.97 4.65 2.88
C LEU A 294 -6.43 4.27 2.63
N LEU A 295 -6.95 4.63 1.48
CA LEU A 295 -8.31 4.31 1.03
C LEU A 295 -8.25 3.54 -0.28
N LEU A 296 -8.98 2.43 -0.37
CA LEU A 296 -9.12 1.62 -1.57
C LEU A 296 -10.57 1.60 -2.02
N GLU A 297 -10.80 2.02 -3.25
CA GLU A 297 -12.08 1.96 -3.95
C GLU A 297 -11.91 1.07 -5.18
N SER A 298 -12.83 0.15 -5.41
CA SER A 298 -12.80 -0.69 -6.60
C SER A 298 -14.21 -0.99 -7.09
N ARG A 299 -14.31 -1.14 -8.39
CA ARG A 299 -15.53 -1.58 -9.05
C ARG A 299 -15.15 -2.60 -10.13
N GLU A 300 -15.78 -3.77 -10.08
CA GLU A 300 -15.59 -4.84 -11.04
C GLU A 300 -15.84 -4.34 -12.47
N GLU A 301 -14.99 -4.73 -13.41
CA GLU A 301 -14.94 -4.32 -14.82
C GLU A 301 -14.69 -2.81 -15.07
N VAL A 302 -14.35 -2.03 -14.04
CA VAL A 302 -14.07 -0.59 -14.18
C VAL A 302 -12.65 -0.24 -13.75
N GLY A 303 -12.12 -0.92 -12.72
CA GLY A 303 -10.78 -0.70 -12.19
C GLY A 303 -10.72 -0.46 -10.69
N THR A 304 -9.52 -0.13 -10.21
CA THR A 304 -9.23 0.10 -8.80
C THR A 304 -8.56 1.45 -8.61
N THR A 305 -8.93 2.14 -7.54
CA THR A 305 -8.29 3.39 -7.10
C THR A 305 -7.81 3.22 -5.68
N VAL A 306 -6.53 3.46 -5.44
CA VAL A 306 -5.96 3.54 -4.10
C VAL A 306 -5.48 4.97 -3.86
N ARG A 307 -5.94 5.57 -2.76
CA ARG A 307 -5.55 6.92 -2.33
C ARG A 307 -4.79 6.83 -1.02
N ALA A 308 -3.59 7.37 -0.98
CA ALA A 308 -2.80 7.56 0.21
C ALA A 308 -2.76 9.05 0.54
N SER A 309 -3.16 9.42 1.75
CA SER A 309 -3.03 10.80 2.23
C SER A 309 -1.82 10.94 3.15
N PHE A 310 -1.16 12.10 3.12
CA PHE A 310 -0.06 12.47 4.01
C PHE A 310 -0.39 13.79 4.69
N SER A 311 -0.06 13.92 5.97
CA SER A 311 -0.08 15.21 6.65
C SER A 311 0.99 16.12 6.04
N ARG A 312 0.69 17.41 5.89
CA ARG A 312 1.71 18.39 5.45
C ARG A 312 2.80 18.65 6.51
N ASN A 313 2.50 18.34 7.77
CA ASN A 313 3.40 18.51 8.90
C ASN A 313 3.47 17.23 9.75
N PRO A 314 4.04 16.15 9.23
CA PRO A 314 4.19 14.92 9.99
C PRO A 314 5.18 15.14 11.15
N VAL A 315 4.97 14.43 12.25
CA VAL A 315 5.86 14.49 13.41
C VAL A 315 7.04 13.53 13.17
N PRO A 316 8.29 14.03 13.18
CA PRO A 316 9.46 13.16 13.06
C PRO A 316 9.56 12.20 14.24
N THR A 317 9.92 10.95 13.98
CA THR A 317 10.24 9.96 15.03
C THR A 317 11.73 9.69 15.02
N GLN A 318 12.35 9.71 16.21
CA GLN A 318 13.75 9.32 16.37
C GLN A 318 13.77 7.97 17.09
N PRO A 319 14.36 6.92 16.50
CA PRO A 319 14.50 5.63 17.17
C PRO A 319 15.50 5.72 18.31
N LEU A 320 15.25 4.93 19.36
CA LEU A 320 16.12 4.86 20.54
C LEU A 320 17.48 4.17 20.26
N CYS A 321 17.61 3.42 19.17
CA CYS A 321 18.86 2.80 18.71
C CYS A 321 18.78 2.56 17.19
N ALA A 322 19.69 3.10 16.42
CA ALA A 322 19.72 2.91 14.98
C ALA A 322 21.01 2.21 14.52
N ALA A 323 20.89 0.99 14.03
CA ALA A 323 21.76 0.50 12.98
C ALA A 323 21.02 0.78 11.66
N GLN A 324 21.44 1.80 10.93
CA GLN A 324 20.82 2.14 9.64
C GLN A 324 21.42 1.25 8.55
N GLU A 325 20.54 0.50 7.87
CA GLU A 325 20.83 0.07 6.52
C GLU A 325 20.59 1.27 5.59
N GLU A 326 21.50 1.53 4.67
CA GLU A 326 21.29 2.54 3.65
C GLU A 326 20.08 2.14 2.80
N PRO A 327 19.08 3.02 2.63
CA PRO A 327 17.91 2.70 1.81
C PRO A 327 18.33 2.49 0.36
N GLU A 328 17.72 1.50 -0.30
CA GLU A 328 17.90 1.31 -1.75
C GLU A 328 17.48 2.57 -2.49
N ARG A 329 18.22 2.94 -3.53
CA ARG A 329 17.97 4.14 -4.34
C ARG A 329 18.09 3.82 -5.82
N GLY A 330 17.57 4.73 -6.65
CA GLY A 330 17.68 4.65 -8.10
C GLY A 330 17.10 3.37 -8.70
N MET A 331 17.77 2.82 -9.71
CA MET A 331 17.30 1.64 -10.44
C MET A 331 17.07 0.42 -9.54
N ARG A 332 17.88 0.26 -8.50
CA ARG A 332 17.77 -0.86 -7.56
C ARG A 332 16.46 -0.84 -6.79
N LEU A 333 16.02 0.33 -6.33
CA LEU A 333 14.72 0.52 -5.69
C LEU A 333 13.57 0.16 -6.64
N LEU A 334 13.66 0.56 -7.91
CA LEU A 334 12.66 0.25 -8.93
C LEU A 334 12.58 -1.24 -9.24
N LEU A 335 13.72 -1.90 -9.46
CA LEU A 335 13.78 -3.35 -9.71
C LEU A 335 13.24 -4.13 -8.50
N THR A 336 13.58 -3.72 -7.27
CA THR A 336 13.01 -4.32 -6.05
C THR A 336 11.50 -4.04 -5.98
N GLY A 337 11.07 -2.78 -6.13
CA GLY A 337 9.66 -2.39 -5.98
C GLY A 337 8.73 -2.99 -7.02
N LEU A 338 9.20 -3.26 -8.23
CA LEU A 338 8.44 -3.79 -9.35
C LEU A 338 8.77 -5.28 -9.66
N ALA A 339 9.52 -5.97 -8.79
CA ALA A 339 9.98 -7.33 -9.06
C ALA A 339 8.86 -8.32 -9.40
N ASP A 340 7.67 -8.18 -8.84
CA ASP A 340 6.55 -9.09 -9.10
C ASP A 340 5.88 -8.90 -10.49
N CYS A 341 6.18 -7.80 -11.18
CA CYS A 341 5.51 -7.43 -12.43
C CYS A 341 6.44 -7.25 -13.63
N LEU A 342 7.77 -7.23 -13.42
CA LEU A 342 8.74 -7.10 -14.49
C LEU A 342 9.16 -8.47 -15.03
N PRO A 343 9.39 -8.61 -16.35
CA PRO A 343 9.91 -9.84 -16.94
C PRO A 343 11.40 -10.05 -16.62
N ASP A 344 11.85 -11.31 -16.65
CA ASP A 344 13.23 -11.71 -16.34
C ASP A 344 14.30 -10.92 -17.08
N ARG A 345 14.04 -10.52 -18.34
CA ARG A 345 14.99 -9.74 -19.14
C ARG A 345 15.39 -8.41 -18.49
N CYS A 346 14.51 -7.79 -17.69
CA CYS A 346 14.80 -6.54 -16.99
C CYS A 346 15.89 -6.73 -15.91
N PHE A 347 16.14 -7.97 -15.49
CA PHE A 347 17.15 -8.31 -14.50
C PHE A 347 18.45 -8.83 -15.13
N GLY A 348 18.51 -8.91 -16.45
CA GLY A 348 19.67 -9.31 -17.23
C GLY A 348 20.67 -8.20 -17.53
N GLU A 349 20.24 -6.94 -17.48
CA GLU A 349 21.07 -5.78 -17.81
C GLU A 349 21.76 -5.20 -16.58
N ARG A 350 23.00 -4.68 -16.77
CA ARG A 350 23.67 -3.88 -15.74
C ARG A 350 23.20 -2.45 -15.87
N TYR A 351 22.38 -2.01 -14.93
CA TYR A 351 22.08 -0.59 -14.83
C TYR A 351 23.22 0.09 -14.06
N ALA A 352 23.84 1.10 -14.67
CA ALA A 352 24.81 1.95 -13.99
C ALA A 352 24.11 2.65 -12.81
N GLU A 353 24.72 2.56 -11.62
CA GLU A 353 24.25 3.24 -10.40
C GLU A 353 24.32 4.76 -10.54
#